data_a6f69e69873b859693e95a1f379af628
#
_entry.id   a6f69e69873b859693e95a1f379af628
#
_cell.length_a   1.000
_cell.length_b   1.000
_cell.length_c   1.000
_cell.angle_alpha   90.00
_cell.angle_beta   90.00
_cell.angle_gamma   90.00
#
_symmetry.space_group_name_H-M   'P 1'
#
loop_
_entity.id
_entity.type
_entity.pdbx_description
1 polymer ?
#
loop_
_entity_poly.entity_id
_entity_poly.type
_entity_poly.pdbx_seq_one_letter_code
_entity_poly.pdbx_strand_id
1 'polypeptide(L)'
;MKPTHDHLEEMLDKLAASTRSPRGSYSAAESWKLLEKRVVSPRTKRLKLFRLAGGIAASVLLCLASWFIYDCRKLATMQTVSTGATLSVVTLPDQTKVTLNRYSSLTYPDRFKGDRRVVQLLGEAYFEVEKDARHPFIVKAEPVEIEVLGTHFNVEAYPADSEVRTTLLEGSVAVSAPAVSSRITLSPGESAIYDRADKTLREEKTERNDTAAGWRDGHFHFDYLPLREIVRELSNAFQMEIRITDKDIKDFRIRAHFTQGESLDQILDLLQSAGNFSYEKVNDTIVIHSKLD
;
A
#
# COMPACT_ATOMS: atom_id res chain seq x y z
N MET A 1 -71.98 68.96 -23.37
CA MET A 1 -71.21 69.82 -22.48
C MET A 1 -70.27 68.85 -21.70
N LYS A 2 -68.98 68.77 -22.04
CA LYS A 2 -68.02 67.94 -21.28
C LYS A 2 -67.67 68.70 -19.99
N PRO A 3 -67.70 68.06 -18.80
CA PRO A 3 -67.22 68.69 -17.60
C PRO A 3 -65.76 69.04 -17.72
N THR A 4 -65.40 70.22 -17.31
CA THR A 4 -64.08 70.76 -17.26
C THR A 4 -63.27 69.96 -16.20
N HIS A 5 -61.95 69.81 -16.41
CA HIS A 5 -61.01 69.03 -15.55
C HIS A 5 -61.17 69.42 -14.07
N ASP A 6 -61.38 70.73 -13.77
CA ASP A 6 -61.54 71.27 -12.42
C ASP A 6 -62.82 70.76 -11.70
N HIS A 7 -63.87 70.52 -12.46
CA HIS A 7 -65.11 70.00 -11.87
C HIS A 7 -65.04 68.54 -11.53
N LEU A 8 -64.19 67.78 -12.26
CA LEU A 8 -63.92 66.37 -11.99
C LEU A 8 -63.04 66.19 -10.74
N GLU A 9 -62.01 67.03 -10.55
CA GLU A 9 -61.21 67.08 -9.35
C GLU A 9 -62.02 67.46 -8.09
N GLU A 10 -62.85 68.46 -8.20
CA GLU A 10 -63.76 68.86 -7.09
C GLU A 10 -64.75 67.72 -6.71
N MET A 11 -65.25 66.99 -7.68
CA MET A 11 -66.07 65.80 -7.43
C MET A 11 -65.31 64.66 -6.81
N LEU A 12 -64.05 64.39 -7.26
CA LEU A 12 -63.21 63.38 -6.70
C LEU A 12 -62.83 63.72 -5.25
N ASP A 13 -62.52 64.98 -4.96
CA ASP A 13 -62.20 65.39 -3.61
C ASP A 13 -63.42 65.29 -2.68
N LYS A 14 -64.64 65.64 -3.18
CA LYS A 14 -65.89 65.45 -2.40
C LYS A 14 -66.20 63.97 -2.18
N LEU A 15 -65.93 63.09 -3.14
CA LEU A 15 -66.06 61.64 -3.03
C LEU A 15 -65.05 61.08 -2.03
N ALA A 16 -63.80 61.50 -2.11
CA ALA A 16 -62.75 61.11 -1.19
C ALA A 16 -63.04 61.55 0.26
N ALA A 17 -63.57 62.74 0.43
CA ALA A 17 -64.00 63.27 1.74
C ALA A 17 -65.23 62.56 2.30
N SER A 18 -66.12 62.04 1.43
CA SER A 18 -67.38 61.36 1.84
C SER A 18 -67.18 59.86 2.12
N THR A 19 -66.06 59.24 1.69
CA THR A 19 -65.77 57.85 1.97
C THR A 19 -65.25 57.70 3.40
N ARG A 20 -66.16 57.56 4.33
CA ARG A 20 -65.84 57.18 5.72
C ARG A 20 -65.67 55.63 5.77
N SER A 21 -64.57 55.18 6.40
CA SER A 21 -64.44 53.78 6.76
C SER A 21 -65.70 53.30 7.49
N PRO A 22 -66.21 52.08 7.28
CA PRO A 22 -67.39 51.53 7.91
C PRO A 22 -67.45 51.63 9.45
N ARG A 23 -66.35 51.96 10.08
CA ARG A 23 -66.20 52.14 11.54
C ARG A 23 -65.61 53.48 11.95
N GLY A 24 -65.47 54.47 11.04
CA GLY A 24 -65.06 55.84 11.34
C GLY A 24 -63.71 56.07 11.97
N SER A 25 -62.84 55.02 12.03
CA SER A 25 -61.64 55.04 12.84
C SER A 25 -60.37 55.53 12.11
N TYR A 26 -60.37 55.59 10.75
CA TYR A 26 -59.20 55.99 9.98
C TYR A 26 -59.56 56.77 8.72
N SER A 27 -58.80 57.82 8.43
CA SER A 27 -58.89 58.54 7.17
C SER A 27 -58.28 57.71 6.01
N ALA A 28 -58.63 58.01 4.76
CA ALA A 28 -58.11 57.37 3.59
C ALA A 28 -56.57 57.42 3.56
N ALA A 29 -55.95 58.51 3.98
CA ALA A 29 -54.51 58.70 4.05
C ALA A 29 -53.84 57.83 5.15
N GLU A 30 -54.50 57.64 6.27
CA GLU A 30 -54.00 56.78 7.35
C GLU A 30 -54.16 55.32 7.00
N SER A 31 -55.24 54.94 6.32
CA SER A 31 -55.44 53.58 5.82
C SER A 31 -54.40 53.21 4.77
N TRP A 32 -54.03 54.16 3.90
CA TRP A 32 -52.98 53.99 2.91
C TRP A 32 -51.58 53.78 3.55
N LYS A 33 -51.24 54.60 4.55
CA LYS A 33 -49.97 54.41 5.30
C LYS A 33 -49.88 53.07 6.02
N LEU A 34 -51.02 52.58 6.54
CA LEU A 34 -51.09 51.27 7.18
C LEU A 34 -50.91 50.10 6.17
N LEU A 35 -51.53 50.27 4.98
CA LEU A 35 -51.36 49.30 3.86
C LEU A 35 -49.92 49.27 3.30
N GLU A 36 -49.37 50.45 3.07
CA GLU A 36 -48.01 50.60 2.60
C GLU A 36 -47.01 49.96 3.56
N LYS A 37 -47.17 50.12 4.85
CA LYS A 37 -46.35 49.52 5.88
C LYS A 37 -46.49 47.99 5.95
N ARG A 38 -47.64 47.43 5.55
CA ARG A 38 -47.95 46.02 5.54
C ARG A 38 -47.44 45.31 4.25
N VAL A 39 -47.54 45.97 3.11
CA VAL A 39 -47.24 45.41 1.79
C VAL A 39 -45.78 45.53 1.45
N VAL A 40 -45.09 46.59 1.89
CA VAL A 40 -43.70 46.87 1.43
C VAL A 40 -42.61 46.29 2.35
N SER A 41 -42.96 45.73 3.54
CA SER A 41 -41.90 45.63 4.52
C SER A 41 -41.28 44.26 4.87
N PRO A 42 -41.80 43.06 4.74
CA PRO A 42 -40.96 41.92 5.22
C PRO A 42 -40.34 41.02 4.17
N ARG A 43 -40.78 41.05 2.89
CA ARG A 43 -40.26 40.11 1.89
C ARG A 43 -38.81 40.35 1.48
N THR A 44 -38.38 41.60 1.40
CA THR A 44 -37.01 41.94 0.94
C THR A 44 -35.91 41.64 1.97
N LYS A 45 -36.21 41.72 3.27
CA LYS A 45 -35.25 41.39 4.33
C LYS A 45 -34.99 39.87 4.41
N ARG A 46 -36.04 39.04 4.27
CA ARG A 46 -35.91 37.59 4.26
C ARG A 46 -35.11 37.10 3.04
N LEU A 47 -35.36 37.65 1.85
CA LEU A 47 -34.61 37.32 0.64
C LEU A 47 -33.12 37.68 0.73
N LYS A 48 -32.76 38.80 1.36
CA LYS A 48 -31.37 39.18 1.61
C LYS A 48 -30.71 38.22 2.61
N LEU A 49 -31.42 37.80 3.67
CA LEU A 49 -30.92 36.82 4.64
C LEU A 49 -30.69 35.45 4.02
N PHE A 50 -31.63 34.98 3.17
CA PHE A 50 -31.44 33.69 2.43
C PHE A 50 -30.30 33.73 1.43
N ARG A 51 -30.06 34.85 0.75
CA ARG A 51 -28.93 35.05 -0.15
C ARG A 51 -27.61 35.07 0.62
N LEU A 52 -27.57 35.72 1.78
CA LEU A 52 -26.39 35.74 2.65
C LEU A 52 -26.09 34.34 3.23
N ALA A 53 -27.11 33.64 3.74
CA ALA A 53 -26.98 32.27 4.25
C ALA A 53 -26.56 31.28 3.14
N GLY A 54 -27.14 31.44 1.93
CA GLY A 54 -26.73 30.62 0.77
C GLY A 54 -25.29 30.89 0.35
N GLY A 55 -24.80 32.11 0.40
CA GLY A 55 -23.41 32.48 0.13
C GLY A 55 -22.44 31.88 1.14
N ILE A 56 -22.78 31.92 2.43
CA ILE A 56 -21.96 31.29 3.49
C ILE A 56 -21.94 29.76 3.33
N ALA A 57 -23.08 29.13 3.08
CA ALA A 57 -23.15 27.70 2.86
C ALA A 57 -22.30 27.26 1.64
N ALA A 58 -22.37 28.01 0.53
CA ALA A 58 -21.57 27.74 -0.67
C ALA A 58 -20.07 27.90 -0.41
N SER A 59 -19.66 28.96 0.34
CA SER A 59 -18.24 29.15 0.67
C SER A 59 -17.70 28.03 1.59
N VAL A 60 -18.49 27.58 2.57
CA VAL A 60 -18.14 26.46 3.44
C VAL A 60 -17.98 25.17 2.61
N LEU A 61 -18.91 24.89 1.70
CA LEU A 61 -18.82 23.73 0.80
C LEU A 61 -17.59 23.80 -0.11
N LEU A 62 -17.27 24.98 -0.65
CA LEU A 62 -16.04 25.17 -1.45
C LEU A 62 -14.78 24.99 -0.62
N CYS A 63 -14.73 25.47 0.61
CA CYS A 63 -13.61 25.25 1.52
C CYS A 63 -13.45 23.77 1.87
N LEU A 64 -14.55 23.07 2.17
CA LEU A 64 -14.53 21.62 2.44
C LEU A 64 -14.10 20.84 1.20
N ALA A 65 -14.60 21.17 0.02
CA ALA A 65 -14.20 20.54 -1.23
C ALA A 65 -12.72 20.80 -1.54
N SER A 66 -12.23 22.02 -1.37
CA SER A 66 -10.83 22.38 -1.54
C SER A 66 -9.92 21.64 -0.55
N TRP A 67 -10.33 21.57 0.71
CA TRP A 67 -9.62 20.81 1.73
C TRP A 67 -9.59 19.31 1.41
N PHE A 68 -10.73 18.74 0.99
CA PHE A 68 -10.83 17.35 0.58
C PHE A 68 -9.94 17.05 -0.64
N ILE A 69 -9.96 17.92 -1.67
CA ILE A 69 -9.10 17.80 -2.85
C ILE A 69 -7.62 17.93 -2.46
N TYR A 70 -7.27 18.85 -1.57
CA TYR A 70 -5.90 19.00 -1.05
C TYR A 70 -5.43 17.75 -0.31
N ASP A 71 -6.27 17.19 0.58
CA ASP A 71 -5.93 15.98 1.33
C ASP A 71 -5.82 14.74 0.41
N CYS A 72 -6.71 14.62 -0.58
CA CYS A 72 -6.62 13.58 -1.60
C CYS A 72 -5.35 13.69 -2.46
N ARG A 73 -4.87 14.90 -2.73
CA ARG A 73 -3.66 15.15 -3.55
C ARG A 73 -2.36 15.09 -2.75
N LYS A 74 -2.43 15.14 -1.41
CA LYS A 74 -1.24 15.05 -0.57
C LYS A 74 -0.55 13.71 -0.85
N LEU A 75 0.68 13.74 -1.37
CA LEU A 75 1.48 12.55 -1.61
C LEU A 75 1.67 11.78 -0.30
N ALA A 76 1.56 10.45 -0.37
CA ALA A 76 1.88 9.61 0.77
C ALA A 76 3.37 9.73 1.09
N THR A 77 3.70 9.82 2.36
CA THR A 77 5.09 9.84 2.80
C THR A 77 5.61 8.40 2.77
N MET A 78 6.72 8.18 2.08
CA MET A 78 7.35 6.87 2.03
C MET A 78 8.16 6.65 3.32
N GLN A 79 7.99 5.46 3.90
CA GLN A 79 8.73 4.98 5.06
C GLN A 79 9.59 3.80 4.62
N THR A 80 10.81 3.71 5.15
CA THR A 80 11.69 2.58 4.90
C THR A 80 12.12 1.97 6.23
N VAL A 81 11.91 0.66 6.36
CA VAL A 81 12.40 -0.15 7.47
C VAL A 81 13.49 -1.05 6.92
N SER A 82 14.64 -1.06 7.57
CA SER A 82 15.78 -1.91 7.20
C SER A 82 16.23 -2.74 8.39
N THR A 83 16.65 -3.96 8.13
CA THR A 83 17.19 -4.89 9.09
C THR A 83 18.72 -4.96 8.97
N GLY A 84 19.38 -5.26 10.07
CA GLY A 84 20.79 -5.72 10.09
C GLY A 84 20.84 -7.24 10.21
N ALA A 85 21.66 -7.74 11.11
CA ALA A 85 21.82 -9.18 11.39
C ALA A 85 20.62 -9.83 12.10
N THR A 86 19.59 -9.10 12.43
CA THR A 86 18.38 -9.59 13.12
C THR A 86 17.13 -9.40 12.28
N LEU A 87 16.14 -10.25 12.52
CA LEU A 87 14.83 -10.16 11.89
C LEU A 87 14.03 -8.97 12.44
N SER A 88 13.08 -8.48 11.66
CA SER A 88 12.11 -7.46 12.11
C SER A 88 10.72 -7.76 11.58
N VAL A 89 9.71 -7.53 12.42
CA VAL A 89 8.30 -7.63 12.02
C VAL A 89 7.71 -6.23 11.90
N VAL A 90 7.11 -5.95 10.77
CA VAL A 90 6.49 -4.66 10.44
C VAL A 90 5.01 -4.88 10.16
N THR A 91 4.14 -4.09 10.80
CA THR A 91 2.72 -4.05 10.44
C THR A 91 2.47 -2.83 9.58
N LEU A 92 1.96 -3.07 8.37
CA LEU A 92 1.66 -2.02 7.39
C LEU A 92 0.33 -1.32 7.71
N PRO A 93 0.04 -0.16 7.07
CA PRO A 93 -1.19 0.60 7.31
C PRO A 93 -2.50 -0.15 7.02
N ASP A 94 -2.46 -1.18 6.17
CA ASP A 94 -3.58 -2.07 5.84
C ASP A 94 -3.69 -3.30 6.74
N GLN A 95 -2.92 -3.39 7.82
CA GLN A 95 -2.79 -4.52 8.75
C GLN A 95 -2.01 -5.72 8.17
N THR A 96 -1.50 -5.64 6.96
CA THR A 96 -0.57 -6.65 6.43
C THR A 96 0.64 -6.76 7.34
N LYS A 97 1.03 -7.99 7.70
CA LYS A 97 2.23 -8.25 8.48
C LYS A 97 3.36 -8.68 7.54
N VAL A 98 4.52 -8.08 7.73
CA VAL A 98 5.72 -8.41 6.97
C VAL A 98 6.84 -8.73 7.93
N THR A 99 7.37 -9.94 7.86
CA THR A 99 8.60 -10.32 8.54
C THR A 99 9.75 -10.13 7.57
N LEU A 100 10.66 -9.22 7.91
CA LEU A 100 11.88 -8.96 7.13
C LEU A 100 13.00 -9.86 7.62
N ASN A 101 13.67 -10.53 6.70
CA ASN A 101 14.86 -11.29 7.00
C ASN A 101 16.06 -10.35 7.24
N ARG A 102 17.20 -10.93 7.60
CA ARG A 102 18.46 -10.21 7.82
C ARG A 102 18.85 -9.43 6.56
N TYR A 103 19.44 -8.24 6.75
CA TYR A 103 19.97 -7.40 5.67
C TYR A 103 18.95 -7.09 4.56
N SER A 104 17.70 -6.91 4.95
CA SER A 104 16.60 -6.63 4.05
C SER A 104 16.01 -5.25 4.32
N SER A 105 15.34 -4.68 3.33
CA SER A 105 14.63 -3.41 3.50
C SER A 105 13.29 -3.41 2.79
N LEU A 106 12.29 -2.80 3.45
CA LEU A 106 10.95 -2.61 2.92
C LEU A 106 10.62 -1.13 2.91
N THR A 107 10.24 -0.62 1.74
CA THR A 107 9.76 0.75 1.57
C THR A 107 8.27 0.71 1.25
N TYR A 108 7.48 1.45 2.03
CA TYR A 108 6.03 1.49 1.91
C TYR A 108 5.48 2.88 2.27
N PRO A 109 4.30 3.28 1.79
CA PRO A 109 3.70 4.56 2.12
C PRO A 109 3.09 4.56 3.53
N ASP A 110 3.03 5.72 4.20
CA ASP A 110 2.35 5.92 5.48
C ASP A 110 0.85 5.58 5.43
N ARG A 111 0.27 5.57 4.22
CA ARG A 111 -1.09 5.13 3.90
C ARG A 111 -1.18 4.70 2.44
N PHE A 112 -1.88 3.62 2.18
CA PHE A 112 -2.18 3.23 0.81
C PHE A 112 -3.28 4.13 0.24
N LYS A 113 -3.00 4.78 -0.90
CA LYS A 113 -3.94 5.62 -1.63
C LYS A 113 -4.13 5.09 -3.05
N GLY A 114 -5.37 5.17 -3.56
CA GLY A 114 -5.72 4.70 -4.91
C GLY A 114 -6.04 3.21 -4.93
N ASP A 115 -6.00 2.62 -6.13
CA ASP A 115 -6.55 1.31 -6.43
C ASP A 115 -5.57 0.15 -6.13
N ARG A 116 -4.36 0.45 -5.62
CA ARG A 116 -3.30 -0.54 -5.39
C ARG A 116 -2.52 -0.25 -4.11
N ARG A 117 -2.10 -1.31 -3.42
CA ARG A 117 -1.23 -1.26 -2.23
C ARG A 117 0.19 -1.65 -2.68
N VAL A 118 1.07 -0.68 -2.87
CA VAL A 118 2.40 -0.92 -3.45
C VAL A 118 3.47 -0.76 -2.39
N VAL A 119 4.38 -1.75 -2.31
CA VAL A 119 5.58 -1.74 -1.48
C VAL A 119 6.81 -2.12 -2.32
N GLN A 120 8.01 -1.76 -1.85
CA GLN A 120 9.27 -2.13 -2.49
C GLN A 120 10.10 -2.94 -1.52
N LEU A 121 10.63 -4.07 -1.99
CA LEU A 121 11.47 -4.98 -1.23
C LEU A 121 12.88 -5.06 -1.83
N LEU A 122 13.89 -5.01 -0.96
CA LEU A 122 15.25 -5.45 -1.21
C LEU A 122 15.62 -6.49 -0.17
N GLY A 123 16.17 -7.64 -0.57
CA GLY A 123 16.46 -8.75 0.33
C GLY A 123 15.31 -9.73 0.43
N GLU A 124 15.03 -10.27 1.60
CA GLU A 124 14.03 -11.30 1.78
C GLU A 124 12.95 -10.89 2.80
N ALA A 125 11.70 -11.21 2.47
CA ALA A 125 10.57 -10.97 3.35
C ALA A 125 9.48 -12.02 3.18
N TYR A 126 8.84 -12.35 4.30
CA TYR A 126 7.61 -13.11 4.36
C TYR A 126 6.43 -12.16 4.57
N PHE A 127 5.41 -12.34 3.75
CA PHE A 127 4.22 -11.49 3.73
C PHE A 127 3.00 -12.28 4.16
N GLU A 128 2.27 -11.75 5.13
CA GLU A 128 0.91 -12.15 5.51
C GLU A 128 -0.03 -11.01 5.10
N VAL A 129 -0.47 -11.05 3.85
CA VAL A 129 -1.21 -9.94 3.24
C VAL A 129 -2.69 -10.01 3.65
N GLU A 130 -3.21 -8.89 4.17
CA GLU A 130 -4.62 -8.73 4.49
C GLU A 130 -5.50 -8.81 3.25
N LYS A 131 -6.63 -9.56 3.35
CA LYS A 131 -7.53 -9.83 2.21
C LYS A 131 -8.28 -8.58 1.76
N ASP A 132 -7.98 -8.10 0.56
CA ASP A 132 -8.72 -7.03 -0.13
C ASP A 132 -8.68 -7.23 -1.64
N ALA A 133 -9.79 -7.76 -2.19
CA ALA A 133 -9.92 -8.01 -3.62
C ALA A 133 -10.10 -6.73 -4.46
N ARG A 134 -10.42 -5.59 -3.84
CA ARG A 134 -10.62 -4.32 -4.54
C ARG A 134 -9.31 -3.56 -4.75
N HIS A 135 -8.36 -3.74 -3.84
CA HIS A 135 -7.07 -3.05 -3.88
C HIS A 135 -5.95 -4.10 -3.85
N PRO A 136 -5.49 -4.60 -4.99
CA PRO A 136 -4.39 -5.55 -5.07
C PRO A 136 -3.15 -5.06 -4.33
N PHE A 137 -2.47 -6.00 -3.65
CA PHE A 137 -1.19 -5.73 -2.99
C PHE A 137 -0.06 -6.11 -3.94
N ILE A 138 0.88 -5.18 -4.15
CA ILE A 138 1.96 -5.33 -5.11
C ILE A 138 3.29 -5.19 -4.40
N VAL A 139 4.12 -6.24 -4.46
CA VAL A 139 5.51 -6.19 -4.04
C VAL A 139 6.38 -5.97 -5.27
N LYS A 140 7.13 -4.87 -5.28
CA LYS A 140 8.17 -4.60 -6.26
C LYS A 140 9.50 -5.12 -5.71
N ALA A 141 10.00 -6.19 -6.28
CA ALA A 141 11.29 -6.80 -6.00
C ALA A 141 12.10 -6.83 -7.30
N GLU A 142 12.63 -5.67 -7.68
CA GLU A 142 13.18 -5.44 -9.01
C GLU A 142 14.10 -6.55 -9.53
N PRO A 143 13.86 -7.01 -10.76
CA PRO A 143 12.92 -6.48 -11.76
C PRO A 143 11.52 -7.14 -11.74
N VAL A 144 11.15 -7.87 -10.71
CA VAL A 144 9.91 -8.64 -10.60
C VAL A 144 8.83 -7.83 -9.88
N GLU A 145 7.59 -7.95 -10.36
CA GLU A 145 6.38 -7.48 -9.66
C GLU A 145 5.53 -8.68 -9.26
N ILE A 146 5.15 -8.72 -7.98
CA ILE A 146 4.34 -9.77 -7.37
C ILE A 146 3.00 -9.15 -6.96
N GLU A 147 1.90 -9.66 -7.47
CA GLU A 147 0.55 -9.16 -7.22
C GLU A 147 -0.29 -10.22 -6.51
N VAL A 148 -0.93 -9.81 -5.39
CA VAL A 148 -1.77 -10.68 -4.56
C VAL A 148 -3.01 -9.96 -4.06
N LEU A 149 -4.03 -10.71 -3.61
CA LEU A 149 -5.29 -10.18 -3.06
C LEU A 149 -5.51 -10.51 -1.58
N GLY A 150 -4.63 -11.32 -0.98
CA GLY A 150 -4.73 -11.79 0.41
C GLY A 150 -4.10 -13.17 0.49
N THR A 151 -2.81 -13.23 0.79
CA THR A 151 -1.95 -14.36 0.47
C THR A 151 -0.79 -14.42 1.46
N HIS A 152 -0.34 -15.63 1.78
CA HIS A 152 0.88 -15.87 2.54
C HIS A 152 1.98 -16.36 1.59
N PHE A 153 3.06 -15.61 1.47
CA PHE A 153 4.14 -15.94 0.53
C PHE A 153 5.49 -15.37 0.98
N ASN A 154 6.57 -15.96 0.49
CA ASN A 154 7.93 -15.50 0.70
C ASN A 154 8.51 -14.92 -0.59
N VAL A 155 9.33 -13.89 -0.47
CA VAL A 155 10.07 -13.30 -1.59
C VAL A 155 11.54 -13.18 -1.21
N GLU A 156 12.42 -13.79 -2.01
CA GLU A 156 13.88 -13.68 -1.93
C GLU A 156 14.35 -12.83 -3.11
N ALA A 157 14.89 -11.65 -2.83
CA ALA A 157 15.32 -10.69 -3.86
C ALA A 157 16.57 -9.91 -3.41
N TYR A 158 17.58 -10.62 -2.91
CA TYR A 158 18.84 -9.99 -2.59
C TYR A 158 19.56 -9.50 -3.86
N PRO A 159 20.14 -8.29 -3.83
CA PRO A 159 20.80 -7.72 -5.02
C PRO A 159 21.98 -8.55 -5.53
N ALA A 160 22.67 -9.28 -4.62
CA ALA A 160 23.82 -10.12 -4.96
C ALA A 160 23.41 -11.46 -5.57
N ASP A 161 22.15 -11.88 -5.42
CA ASP A 161 21.69 -13.16 -5.96
C ASP A 161 21.44 -13.08 -7.46
N SER A 162 21.75 -14.16 -8.16
CA SER A 162 21.47 -14.31 -9.59
C SER A 162 19.98 -14.46 -9.90
N GLU A 163 19.19 -14.82 -8.91
CA GLU A 163 17.76 -15.10 -9.05
C GLU A 163 16.91 -14.27 -8.09
N VAL A 164 15.65 -14.02 -8.48
CA VAL A 164 14.58 -13.59 -7.58
C VAL A 164 13.59 -14.74 -7.46
N ARG A 165 13.30 -15.16 -6.23
CA ARG A 165 12.41 -16.28 -5.96
C ARG A 165 11.18 -15.83 -5.20
N THR A 166 10.01 -16.24 -5.64
CA THR A 166 8.73 -16.02 -4.95
C THR A 166 8.09 -17.37 -4.68
N THR A 167 7.88 -17.73 -3.43
CA THR A 167 7.28 -19.01 -3.03
C THR A 167 5.92 -18.78 -2.37
N LEU A 168 4.90 -19.47 -2.86
CA LEU A 168 3.55 -19.37 -2.36
C LEU A 168 3.26 -20.43 -1.30
N LEU A 169 2.78 -20.00 -0.12
CA LEU A 169 2.36 -20.87 0.97
C LEU A 169 0.84 -21.03 1.02
N GLU A 170 0.08 -19.94 0.94
CA GLU A 170 -1.39 -19.94 0.99
C GLU A 170 -1.96 -18.85 0.08
N GLY A 171 -3.04 -19.17 -0.66
CA GLY A 171 -3.76 -18.24 -1.51
C GLY A 171 -3.38 -18.35 -2.98
N SER A 172 -3.13 -17.22 -3.65
CA SER A 172 -2.72 -17.14 -5.06
C SER A 172 -1.80 -15.94 -5.27
N VAL A 173 -0.74 -16.14 -6.04
CA VAL A 173 0.26 -15.12 -6.37
C VAL A 173 0.40 -15.04 -7.87
N ALA A 174 0.39 -13.83 -8.43
CA ALA A 174 0.76 -13.60 -9.81
C ALA A 174 2.09 -12.86 -9.89
N VAL A 175 3.03 -13.45 -10.62
CA VAL A 175 4.40 -12.94 -10.79
C VAL A 175 4.60 -12.49 -12.23
N SER A 176 5.17 -11.31 -12.41
CA SER A 176 5.51 -10.75 -13.72
C SER A 176 6.84 -10.03 -13.69
N ALA A 177 7.51 -9.97 -14.82
CA ALA A 177 8.75 -9.21 -15.00
C ALA A 177 8.71 -8.44 -16.33
N PRO A 178 9.18 -7.17 -16.40
CA PRO A 178 9.09 -6.35 -17.62
C PRO A 178 9.79 -6.95 -18.84
N ALA A 179 10.82 -7.74 -18.61
CA ALA A 179 11.60 -8.39 -19.68
C ALA A 179 10.90 -9.63 -20.26
N VAL A 180 9.82 -10.09 -19.64
CA VAL A 180 9.13 -11.34 -20.01
C VAL A 180 7.66 -11.03 -20.26
N SER A 181 7.16 -11.37 -21.44
CA SER A 181 5.73 -11.16 -21.79
C SER A 181 4.79 -12.09 -21.04
N SER A 182 5.30 -13.09 -20.31
CA SER A 182 4.50 -14.07 -19.57
C SER A 182 4.31 -13.64 -18.10
N ARG A 183 3.09 -13.84 -17.60
CA ARG A 183 2.73 -13.77 -16.19
C ARG A 183 2.53 -15.20 -15.68
N ILE A 184 3.17 -15.55 -14.58
CA ILE A 184 2.97 -16.84 -13.91
C ILE A 184 2.00 -16.65 -12.75
N THR A 185 1.05 -17.57 -12.60
CA THR A 185 0.16 -17.62 -11.44
C THR A 185 0.47 -18.87 -10.65
N LEU A 186 0.89 -18.70 -9.41
CA LEU A 186 1.29 -19.78 -8.51
C LEU A 186 0.10 -20.31 -7.72
N SER A 187 0.12 -21.61 -7.48
CA SER A 187 -0.68 -22.33 -6.49
C SER A 187 0.18 -22.65 -5.23
N PRO A 188 -0.43 -22.91 -4.07
CA PRO A 188 0.33 -23.28 -2.87
C PRO A 188 1.29 -24.44 -3.14
N GLY A 189 2.57 -24.26 -2.74
CA GLY A 189 3.65 -25.23 -3.01
C GLY A 189 4.41 -24.99 -4.31
N GLU A 190 4.14 -23.89 -4.99
CA GLU A 190 4.87 -23.51 -6.18
C GLU A 190 5.73 -22.26 -5.95
N SER A 191 6.81 -22.16 -6.70
CA SER A 191 7.69 -21.01 -6.72
C SER A 191 7.85 -20.47 -8.13
N ALA A 192 7.90 -19.15 -8.27
CA ALA A 192 8.36 -18.48 -9.47
C ALA A 192 9.80 -18.04 -9.28
N ILE A 193 10.63 -18.33 -10.24
CA ILE A 193 12.06 -18.01 -10.23
C ILE A 193 12.38 -17.16 -11.45
N TYR A 194 12.85 -15.94 -11.19
CA TYR A 194 13.36 -15.07 -12.22
C TYR A 194 14.88 -15.09 -12.23
N ASP A 195 15.47 -15.51 -13.33
CA ASP A 195 16.91 -15.45 -13.57
C ASP A 195 17.30 -14.07 -14.10
N ARG A 196 18.22 -13.38 -13.41
CA ARG A 196 18.64 -12.01 -13.75
C ARG A 196 19.55 -11.96 -14.96
N ALA A 197 20.35 -13.02 -15.20
CA ALA A 197 21.28 -13.09 -16.31
C ALA A 197 20.55 -13.41 -17.61
N ASP A 198 19.73 -14.45 -17.60
CA ASP A 198 18.99 -14.91 -18.78
C ASP A 198 17.68 -14.14 -18.99
N LYS A 199 17.24 -13.36 -17.99
CA LYS A 199 15.98 -12.61 -18.00
C LYS A 199 14.77 -13.52 -18.27
N THR A 200 14.81 -14.72 -17.71
CA THR A 200 13.73 -15.71 -17.85
C THR A 200 12.95 -15.85 -16.54
N LEU A 201 11.67 -16.13 -16.67
CA LEU A 201 10.79 -16.42 -15.54
C LEU A 201 10.27 -17.84 -15.72
N ARG A 202 10.51 -18.71 -14.73
CA ARG A 202 10.06 -20.10 -14.72
C ARG A 202 9.30 -20.44 -13.44
N GLU A 203 8.46 -21.43 -13.53
CA GLU A 203 7.79 -22.03 -12.39
C GLU A 203 8.52 -23.29 -11.96
N GLU A 204 8.58 -23.53 -10.66
CA GLU A 204 9.16 -24.71 -10.05
C GLU A 204 8.26 -25.20 -8.91
N LYS A 205 8.00 -26.51 -8.85
CA LYS A 205 7.31 -27.10 -7.69
C LYS A 205 8.27 -27.14 -6.53
N THR A 206 7.83 -26.58 -5.42
CA THR A 206 8.62 -26.55 -4.20
C THR A 206 8.17 -27.68 -3.28
N GLU A 207 9.05 -28.64 -3.03
CA GLU A 207 8.83 -29.67 -1.99
C GLU A 207 8.85 -29.05 -0.57
N ARG A 208 9.02 -27.72 -0.46
CA ARG A 208 9.42 -26.95 0.71
C ARG A 208 8.34 -25.97 1.22
N ASN A 209 7.08 -26.36 1.27
CA ASN A 209 6.03 -25.44 1.73
C ASN A 209 6.30 -24.85 3.13
N ASP A 210 6.87 -25.65 4.05
CA ASP A 210 7.11 -25.22 5.43
C ASP A 210 8.49 -24.55 5.62
N THR A 211 9.47 -24.85 4.75
CA THR A 211 10.86 -24.39 4.89
C THR A 211 11.13 -23.05 4.21
N ALA A 212 10.37 -22.67 3.17
CA ALA A 212 10.55 -21.40 2.48
C ALA A 212 10.40 -20.16 3.39
N ALA A 213 9.76 -20.33 4.55
CA ALA A 213 9.62 -19.30 5.56
C ALA A 213 10.13 -19.74 6.95
N GLY A 214 10.88 -20.85 7.02
CA GLY A 214 11.43 -21.40 8.26
C GLY A 214 12.45 -20.48 8.94
N TRP A 215 13.11 -19.63 8.16
CA TRP A 215 14.04 -18.62 8.67
C TRP A 215 13.40 -17.60 9.63
N ARG A 216 12.06 -17.46 9.65
CA ARG A 216 11.32 -16.54 10.54
C ARG A 216 11.55 -16.82 12.02
N ASP A 217 11.82 -18.09 12.37
CA ASP A 217 12.13 -18.49 13.71
C ASP A 217 13.58 -18.20 14.11
N GLY A 218 14.34 -17.61 13.19
CA GLY A 218 15.78 -17.31 13.37
C GLY A 218 16.68 -18.53 13.22
N HIS A 219 16.13 -19.66 12.83
CA HIS A 219 16.81 -20.94 12.68
C HIS A 219 17.10 -21.25 11.21
N PHE A 220 18.05 -22.15 10.97
CA PHE A 220 18.31 -22.68 9.65
C PHE A 220 17.78 -24.12 9.55
N HIS A 221 16.95 -24.35 8.56
CA HIS A 221 16.34 -25.65 8.28
C HIS A 221 16.70 -26.09 6.86
N PHE A 222 17.69 -26.93 6.73
CA PHE A 222 18.09 -27.51 5.45
C PHE A 222 17.49 -28.91 5.34
N ASP A 223 16.39 -29.05 4.62
CA ASP A 223 15.75 -30.34 4.40
C ASP A 223 16.12 -30.90 3.03
N TYR A 224 17.18 -31.71 2.99
CA TYR A 224 17.70 -32.34 1.78
C TYR A 224 18.03 -31.32 0.66
N LEU A 225 18.61 -30.17 1.05
CA LEU A 225 18.96 -29.08 0.13
C LEU A 225 20.31 -29.34 -0.54
N PRO A 226 20.45 -28.93 -1.82
CA PRO A 226 21.78 -28.94 -2.45
C PRO A 226 22.67 -27.87 -1.80
N LEU A 227 23.96 -28.21 -1.69
CA LEU A 227 24.94 -27.34 -1.02
C LEU A 227 24.99 -25.92 -1.58
N ARG A 228 24.77 -25.75 -2.90
CA ARG A 228 24.70 -24.41 -3.52
C ARG A 228 23.57 -23.53 -2.94
N GLU A 229 22.44 -24.11 -2.57
CA GLU A 229 21.34 -23.37 -1.96
C GLU A 229 21.61 -23.05 -0.50
N ILE A 230 22.18 -24.01 0.25
CA ILE A 230 22.64 -23.79 1.63
C ILE A 230 23.66 -22.66 1.69
N VAL A 231 24.64 -22.68 0.79
CA VAL A 231 25.69 -21.66 0.70
C VAL A 231 25.08 -20.27 0.40
N ARG A 232 24.12 -20.20 -0.51
CA ARG A 232 23.41 -18.94 -0.82
C ARG A 232 22.68 -18.40 0.41
N GLU A 233 21.93 -19.24 1.11
CA GLU A 233 21.18 -18.88 2.32
C GLU A 233 22.12 -18.41 3.44
N LEU A 234 23.23 -19.12 3.67
CA LEU A 234 24.25 -18.70 4.63
C LEU A 234 24.96 -17.40 4.22
N SER A 235 25.30 -17.24 2.95
CA SER A 235 25.91 -16.01 2.44
C SER A 235 25.01 -14.80 2.69
N ASN A 236 23.71 -14.93 2.45
CA ASN A 236 22.73 -13.86 2.69
C ASN A 236 22.54 -13.60 4.17
N ALA A 237 22.44 -14.65 4.98
CA ALA A 237 22.20 -14.53 6.42
C ALA A 237 23.39 -13.92 7.19
N PHE A 238 24.61 -14.19 6.76
CA PHE A 238 25.83 -13.74 7.44
C PHE A 238 26.56 -12.62 6.69
N GLN A 239 26.07 -12.22 5.49
CA GLN A 239 26.73 -11.23 4.61
C GLN A 239 28.21 -11.56 4.36
N MET A 240 28.46 -12.84 4.17
CA MET A 240 29.80 -13.38 3.90
C MET A 240 29.79 -14.00 2.51
N GLU A 241 30.79 -13.70 1.70
CA GLU A 241 30.94 -14.36 0.42
C GLU A 241 31.41 -15.80 0.63
N ILE A 242 30.59 -16.77 0.20
CA ILE A 242 30.89 -18.19 0.27
C ILE A 242 30.88 -18.75 -1.16
N ARG A 243 31.99 -19.34 -1.58
CA ARG A 243 32.14 -19.88 -2.94
C ARG A 243 32.36 -21.38 -2.90
N ILE A 244 31.73 -22.12 -3.81
CA ILE A 244 32.00 -23.53 -4.05
C ILE A 244 32.82 -23.60 -5.32
N THR A 245 34.08 -24.11 -5.21
CA THR A 245 34.99 -24.23 -6.34
C THR A 245 34.69 -25.46 -7.19
N ASP A 246 34.36 -26.59 -6.56
CA ASP A 246 34.17 -27.85 -7.23
C ASP A 246 32.72 -28.06 -7.65
N LYS A 247 32.53 -28.38 -8.93
CA LYS A 247 31.17 -28.55 -9.48
C LYS A 247 30.45 -29.76 -8.90
N ASP A 248 31.19 -30.80 -8.58
CA ASP A 248 30.65 -32.10 -8.17
C ASP A 248 29.96 -32.05 -6.80
N ILE A 249 30.40 -31.15 -5.92
CA ILE A 249 29.79 -30.99 -4.58
C ILE A 249 28.61 -29.97 -4.55
N LYS A 250 28.40 -29.17 -5.60
CA LYS A 250 27.34 -28.17 -5.64
C LYS A 250 25.97 -28.78 -5.44
N ASP A 251 25.74 -29.96 -6.01
CA ASP A 251 24.47 -30.67 -5.96
C ASP A 251 24.38 -31.69 -4.82
N PHE A 252 25.43 -31.77 -3.98
CA PHE A 252 25.43 -32.63 -2.80
C PHE A 252 24.30 -32.14 -1.84
N ARG A 253 23.42 -33.07 -1.45
CA ARG A 253 22.23 -32.71 -0.66
C ARG A 253 22.46 -33.01 0.81
N ILE A 254 22.13 -32.02 1.65
CA ILE A 254 22.31 -32.10 3.09
C ILE A 254 20.98 -31.88 3.78
N ARG A 255 20.75 -32.65 4.85
CA ARG A 255 19.69 -32.41 5.84
C ARG A 255 20.36 -32.02 7.13
N ALA A 256 20.05 -30.80 7.61
CA ALA A 256 20.56 -30.26 8.86
C ALA A 256 19.60 -29.22 9.44
N HIS A 257 19.50 -29.19 10.77
CA HIS A 257 18.70 -28.19 11.48
C HIS A 257 19.57 -27.49 12.52
N PHE A 258 19.59 -26.17 12.49
CA PHE A 258 20.32 -25.30 13.39
C PHE A 258 19.31 -24.42 14.12
N THR A 259 19.17 -24.59 15.44
CA THR A 259 18.08 -23.99 16.23
C THR A 259 18.58 -23.30 17.48
N GLN A 260 19.89 -23.19 17.71
CA GLN A 260 20.48 -22.64 18.93
C GLN A 260 21.20 -21.31 18.68
N GLY A 261 21.03 -20.69 17.50
CA GLY A 261 21.74 -19.47 17.14
C GLY A 261 23.21 -19.68 16.82
N GLU A 262 23.51 -20.81 16.18
CA GLU A 262 24.85 -21.21 15.78
C GLU A 262 25.51 -20.13 14.90
N SER A 263 26.80 -19.89 15.11
CA SER A 263 27.59 -19.01 14.26
C SER A 263 27.88 -19.66 12.91
N LEU A 264 28.26 -18.85 11.91
CA LEU A 264 28.62 -19.37 10.58
C LEU A 264 29.69 -20.46 10.63
N ASP A 265 30.72 -20.26 11.48
CA ASP A 265 31.79 -21.24 11.64
C ASP A 265 31.28 -22.57 12.21
N GLN A 266 30.43 -22.52 13.24
CA GLN A 266 29.81 -23.71 13.81
C GLN A 266 28.94 -24.45 12.79
N ILE A 267 28.15 -23.71 11.99
CA ILE A 267 27.32 -24.28 10.93
C ILE A 267 28.21 -24.98 9.88
N LEU A 268 29.27 -24.30 9.41
CA LEU A 268 30.17 -24.84 8.41
C LEU A 268 30.94 -26.07 8.92
N ASP A 269 31.40 -26.08 10.17
CA ASP A 269 32.06 -27.21 10.80
C ASP A 269 31.14 -28.43 10.87
N LEU A 270 29.88 -28.25 11.23
CA LEU A 270 28.88 -29.31 11.27
C LEU A 270 28.54 -29.82 9.87
N LEU A 271 28.35 -28.92 8.91
CA LEU A 271 28.10 -29.28 7.51
C LEU A 271 29.28 -30.03 6.89
N GLN A 272 30.52 -29.58 7.15
CA GLN A 272 31.75 -30.28 6.73
C GLN A 272 31.88 -31.70 7.33
N SER A 273 31.41 -31.88 8.54
CA SER A 273 31.39 -33.19 9.21
C SER A 273 30.37 -34.15 8.60
N ALA A 274 29.25 -33.62 8.08
CA ALA A 274 28.19 -34.39 7.44
C ALA A 274 28.43 -34.63 5.93
N GLY A 275 29.29 -33.82 5.30
CA GLY A 275 29.55 -33.85 3.86
C GLY A 275 30.99 -34.25 3.51
N ASN A 276 31.23 -34.60 2.24
CA ASN A 276 32.58 -34.90 1.70
C ASN A 276 33.21 -33.62 1.12
N PHE A 277 33.24 -32.53 1.91
CA PHE A 277 33.87 -31.26 1.53
C PHE A 277 34.60 -30.63 2.73
N SER A 278 35.49 -29.72 2.43
CA SER A 278 36.19 -28.88 3.40
C SER A 278 36.00 -27.41 3.06
N TYR A 279 36.21 -26.54 4.02
CA TYR A 279 36.19 -25.11 3.78
C TYR A 279 37.43 -24.44 4.34
N GLU A 280 37.81 -23.32 3.75
CA GLU A 280 38.88 -22.46 4.22
C GLU A 280 38.44 -20.99 4.12
N LYS A 281 38.98 -20.15 5.02
CA LYS A 281 38.77 -18.69 4.96
C LYS A 281 39.95 -18.06 4.24
N VAL A 282 39.67 -17.41 3.12
CA VAL A 282 40.65 -16.69 2.30
C VAL A 282 40.23 -15.23 2.27
N ASN A 283 40.85 -14.38 3.09
CA ASN A 283 40.47 -13.02 3.34
C ASN A 283 39.01 -12.95 3.86
N ASP A 284 38.13 -12.19 3.16
CA ASP A 284 36.70 -12.03 3.49
C ASP A 284 35.82 -13.04 2.74
N THR A 285 36.39 -14.07 2.15
CA THR A 285 35.67 -15.09 1.38
C THR A 285 35.88 -16.47 2.01
N ILE A 286 34.81 -17.24 2.12
CA ILE A 286 34.88 -18.67 2.48
C ILE A 286 34.85 -19.47 1.19
N VAL A 287 35.82 -20.35 1.05
CA VAL A 287 35.97 -21.24 -0.11
C VAL A 287 35.70 -22.67 0.31
N ILE A 288 34.72 -23.30 -0.34
CA ILE A 288 34.35 -24.71 -0.11
C ILE A 288 34.86 -25.54 -1.28
N HIS A 289 35.57 -26.61 -0.96
CA HIS A 289 36.15 -27.53 -1.93
C HIS A 289 35.90 -28.99 -1.50
N SER A 290 36.00 -29.90 -2.45
CA SER A 290 35.91 -31.33 -2.17
C SER A 290 37.04 -31.76 -1.24
N LYS A 291 36.79 -32.69 -0.30
CA LYS A 291 37.87 -33.36 0.41
C LYS A 291 38.63 -34.16 -0.61
N LEU A 292 39.94 -33.88 -0.74
CA LEU A 292 40.85 -34.76 -1.47
C LEU A 292 40.90 -36.11 -0.73
N ASP A 293 40.58 -37.18 -1.43
CA ASP A 293 40.82 -38.57 -0.97
C ASP A 293 42.29 -38.85 -0.78
#